data_fde61e0b971694ff7a750da412a9ec5c
#
_entry.id   fde61e0b971694ff7a750da412a9ec5c
#
_cell.length_a   1.000
_cell.length_b   1.000
_cell.length_c   1.000
_cell.angle_alpha   90.00
_cell.angle_beta   90.00
_cell.angle_gamma   90.00
#
_symmetry.space_group_name_H-M   'P 1'
#
loop_
_entity.id
_entity.type
_entity.pdbx_description
1 polymer ?
#
loop_
_entity_poly.entity_id
_entity_poly.type
_entity_poly.pdbx_seq_one_letter_code
_entity_poly.pdbx_strand_id
1 'polypeptide(L)'
;MEQVSSSSVTGELLEQEAPPSTPGLDWSQLPADLLIRILGTLEIPDIFSSGVVCRSWHASYLEARRLGICSNNPGPCLVFSSSDRDPSVATLHSLTTGKDYYVTMPDPPFRTRYIVGSSHGWLITADERSNLLLVNPATQAQIAMPPPETIANVKIRCNGEGMLDGYDLFTMDMSSRDFDDEAEPIDLSWEEGRFYFYMRVVLSADPSSGNCTVMILHLLHNLLSFARVGATHWTWINVNELCWNYHDVLYNDDDRLFYAIRGNGDVHAINTNGPSPILRVVLDAKNSLINCAKYIVLSESGDLLQVWRYYHYVNNNKERRTRELVVYKVDLVEHKLVELKDIEGHALFIGFNSSFFLRVEDFPMLTTNSVYCTDDTVHYIYHSRFGFREVSAFHLENSSFTDLVPIGSRLNWPPPAWFRPSYSKESKVLCCVTS
;
A
#
# COMPACT_ATOMS: atom_id res chain seq x y z
N MET A 1 -71.49 50.97 31.95
CA MET A 1 -72.48 50.45 31.03
C MET A 1 -71.66 49.95 29.84
N GLU A 2 -71.48 48.71 29.60
CA GLU A 2 -72.17 47.41 29.76
C GLU A 2 -71.16 46.32 29.96
N GLN A 3 -71.45 45.38 30.82
CA GLN A 3 -70.74 44.13 31.04
C GLN A 3 -71.02 43.20 29.91
N VAL A 4 -69.95 42.56 29.35
CA VAL A 4 -70.13 41.31 28.59
C VAL A 4 -69.25 40.25 29.23
N SER A 5 -69.94 39.21 29.70
CA SER A 5 -69.44 38.02 30.38
C SER A 5 -68.62 37.15 29.45
N SER A 6 -67.47 36.69 29.90
CA SER A 6 -66.67 35.64 29.26
C SER A 6 -67.10 34.25 29.77
N SER A 7 -67.65 33.44 28.89
CA SER A 7 -67.86 32.01 29.14
C SER A 7 -66.57 31.21 28.78
N SER A 8 -66.06 30.54 29.80
CA SER A 8 -64.97 29.58 29.68
C SER A 8 -65.45 28.30 28.98
N VAL A 9 -64.84 27.95 27.85
CA VAL A 9 -64.99 26.63 27.23
C VAL A 9 -63.69 25.84 27.58
N THR A 10 -63.87 24.88 28.46
CA THR A 10 -62.87 23.83 28.73
C THR A 10 -62.84 22.84 27.56
N GLY A 11 -61.78 22.96 26.68
CA GLY A 11 -61.50 21.96 25.66
C GLY A 11 -60.67 20.82 26.27
N GLU A 12 -61.25 19.64 26.36
CA GLU A 12 -60.53 18.41 26.62
C GLU A 12 -59.52 18.15 25.48
N LEU A 13 -58.22 18.18 25.83
CA LEU A 13 -57.17 17.71 25.00
C LEU A 13 -57.22 16.17 25.00
N LEU A 14 -57.68 15.58 23.88
CA LEU A 14 -57.51 14.18 23.60
C LEU A 14 -56.01 13.91 23.46
N GLU A 15 -55.40 13.24 24.44
CA GLU A 15 -54.09 12.66 24.35
C GLU A 15 -54.11 11.63 23.19
N GLN A 16 -53.52 11.95 22.06
CA GLN A 16 -53.21 10.97 21.04
C GLN A 16 -52.07 10.08 21.57
N GLU A 17 -52.44 8.86 21.95
CA GLU A 17 -51.47 7.79 22.21
C GLU A 17 -50.56 7.63 20.96
N ALA A 18 -49.24 7.80 21.16
CA ALA A 18 -48.25 7.47 20.16
C ALA A 18 -48.37 5.98 19.77
N PRO A 19 -48.26 5.62 18.50
CA PRO A 19 -48.33 4.23 18.08
C PRO A 19 -47.24 3.41 18.81
N PRO A 20 -47.55 2.17 19.24
CA PRO A 20 -46.58 1.33 19.94
C PRO A 20 -45.33 1.16 19.08
N SER A 21 -44.19 1.54 19.63
CA SER A 21 -42.91 1.30 19.00
C SER A 21 -42.78 -0.20 18.73
N THR A 22 -42.72 -0.59 17.48
CA THR A 22 -42.34 -1.95 17.06
C THR A 22 -41.09 -2.35 17.83
N PRO A 23 -41.05 -3.51 18.50
CA PRO A 23 -39.83 -3.97 19.16
C PRO A 23 -38.73 -4.00 18.12
N GLY A 24 -37.72 -3.17 18.30
CA GLY A 24 -36.56 -3.13 17.41
C GLY A 24 -35.98 -4.54 17.31
N LEU A 25 -35.82 -5.08 16.10
CA LEU A 25 -35.18 -6.37 15.88
C LEU A 25 -33.80 -6.32 16.56
N ASP A 26 -33.60 -7.15 17.56
CA ASP A 26 -32.32 -7.30 18.23
C ASP A 26 -31.39 -8.15 17.35
N TRP A 27 -30.59 -7.47 16.56
CA TRP A 27 -29.60 -8.08 15.63
C TRP A 27 -28.54 -8.93 16.36
N SER A 28 -28.37 -8.76 17.67
CA SER A 28 -27.44 -9.57 18.48
C SER A 28 -27.93 -11.00 18.68
N GLN A 29 -29.26 -11.24 18.49
CA GLN A 29 -29.94 -12.53 18.67
C GLN A 29 -30.03 -13.33 17.35
N LEU A 30 -29.44 -12.86 16.25
CA LEU A 30 -29.43 -13.63 15.02
C LEU A 30 -28.69 -14.96 15.22
N PRO A 31 -29.26 -16.10 14.73
CA PRO A 31 -28.55 -17.37 14.67
C PRO A 31 -27.21 -17.29 13.97
N ALA A 32 -26.20 -18.01 14.46
CA ALA A 32 -24.83 -17.95 13.96
C ALA A 32 -24.73 -18.36 12.47
N ASP A 33 -25.55 -19.31 12.02
CA ASP A 33 -25.60 -19.75 10.62
C ASP A 33 -26.12 -18.67 9.68
N LEU A 34 -27.07 -17.85 10.10
CA LEU A 34 -27.54 -16.70 9.35
C LEU A 34 -26.50 -15.59 9.33
N LEU A 35 -25.85 -15.31 10.45
CA LEU A 35 -24.74 -14.35 10.52
C LEU A 35 -23.60 -14.76 9.58
N ILE A 36 -23.20 -16.03 9.59
CA ILE A 36 -22.16 -16.55 8.69
C ILE A 36 -22.55 -16.37 7.22
N ARG A 37 -23.81 -16.62 6.85
CA ARG A 37 -24.28 -16.36 5.48
C ARG A 37 -24.24 -14.88 5.12
N ILE A 38 -24.66 -13.99 6.01
CA ILE A 38 -24.58 -12.54 5.81
C ILE A 38 -23.11 -12.13 5.62
N LEU A 39 -22.24 -12.58 6.51
CA LEU A 39 -20.80 -12.30 6.41
C LEU A 39 -20.19 -12.77 5.09
N GLY A 40 -20.65 -13.88 4.53
CA GLY A 40 -20.21 -14.38 3.22
C GLY A 40 -20.64 -13.52 2.03
N THR A 41 -21.58 -12.60 2.21
CA THR A 41 -22.04 -11.66 1.17
C THR A 41 -21.43 -10.26 1.31
N LEU A 42 -20.77 -9.99 2.44
CA LEU A 42 -20.15 -8.68 2.70
C LEU A 42 -18.79 -8.56 2.02
N GLU A 43 -18.46 -7.35 1.60
CA GLU A 43 -17.08 -7.01 1.24
C GLU A 43 -16.20 -6.88 2.47
N ILE A 44 -14.89 -6.98 2.27
CA ILE A 44 -13.92 -7.04 3.37
C ILE A 44 -14.04 -5.89 4.38
N PRO A 45 -14.20 -4.61 3.99
CA PRO A 45 -14.35 -3.55 4.99
C PRO A 45 -15.61 -3.70 5.85
N ASP A 46 -16.74 -4.12 5.27
CA ASP A 46 -18.00 -4.36 6.00
C ASP A 46 -17.89 -5.56 6.95
N ILE A 47 -17.15 -6.59 6.53
CA ILE A 47 -16.89 -7.76 7.37
C ILE A 47 -16.12 -7.36 8.64
N PHE A 48 -15.12 -6.48 8.56
CA PHE A 48 -14.39 -6.00 9.74
C PHE A 48 -15.29 -5.22 10.67
N SER A 49 -16.11 -4.32 10.14
CA SER A 49 -17.08 -3.55 10.90
C SER A 49 -18.07 -4.47 11.60
N SER A 50 -18.49 -5.56 10.96
CA SER A 50 -19.40 -6.55 11.55
C SER A 50 -18.76 -7.32 12.71
N GLY A 51 -17.47 -7.57 12.66
CA GLY A 51 -16.74 -8.27 13.72
C GLY A 51 -16.63 -7.51 15.05
N VAL A 52 -16.91 -6.22 15.07
CA VAL A 52 -16.83 -5.37 16.28
C VAL A 52 -18.23 -4.97 16.82
N VAL A 53 -19.32 -5.39 16.19
CA VAL A 53 -20.69 -5.02 16.58
C VAL A 53 -21.07 -5.55 17.97
N CYS A 54 -20.90 -6.86 18.20
CA CYS A 54 -21.14 -7.51 19.49
C CYS A 54 -20.46 -8.88 19.56
N ARG A 55 -20.50 -9.54 20.73
CA ARG A 55 -19.87 -10.86 20.94
C ARG A 55 -20.39 -11.94 19.99
N SER A 56 -21.69 -11.97 19.69
CA SER A 56 -22.29 -12.93 18.76
C SER A 56 -21.77 -12.74 17.34
N TRP A 57 -21.77 -11.51 16.86
CA TRP A 57 -21.22 -11.16 15.55
C TRP A 57 -19.71 -11.44 15.46
N HIS A 58 -18.97 -11.14 16.50
CA HIS A 58 -17.53 -11.43 16.57
C HIS A 58 -17.25 -12.94 16.48
N ALA A 59 -17.99 -13.76 17.24
CA ALA A 59 -17.84 -15.22 17.18
C ALA A 59 -18.16 -15.78 15.77
N SER A 60 -19.25 -15.30 15.16
CA SER A 60 -19.65 -15.68 13.80
C SER A 60 -18.64 -15.21 12.74
N TYR A 61 -18.05 -14.02 12.92
CA TYR A 61 -16.96 -13.51 12.07
C TYR A 61 -15.73 -14.41 12.13
N LEU A 62 -15.29 -14.81 13.34
CA LEU A 62 -14.14 -15.71 13.48
C LEU A 62 -14.41 -17.08 12.83
N GLU A 63 -15.63 -17.60 12.97
CA GLU A 63 -16.02 -18.87 12.38
C GLU A 63 -16.13 -18.77 10.85
N ALA A 64 -16.73 -17.70 10.30
CA ALA A 64 -16.78 -17.45 8.86
C ALA A 64 -15.37 -17.38 8.22
N ARG A 65 -14.42 -16.76 8.94
CA ARG A 65 -13.00 -16.75 8.55
C ARG A 65 -12.39 -18.14 8.56
N ARG A 66 -12.61 -18.91 9.65
CA ARG A 66 -12.09 -20.29 9.78
C ARG A 66 -12.60 -21.19 8.67
N LEU A 67 -13.87 -21.01 8.27
CA LEU A 67 -14.52 -21.77 7.19
C LEU A 67 -14.14 -21.28 5.78
N GLY A 68 -13.41 -20.16 5.65
CA GLY A 68 -13.09 -19.56 4.36
C GLY A 68 -14.30 -19.04 3.59
N ILE A 69 -15.41 -18.72 4.27
CA ILE A 69 -16.65 -18.23 3.68
C ILE A 69 -16.55 -16.74 3.31
N CYS A 70 -15.70 -15.98 4.02
CA CYS A 70 -15.40 -14.61 3.65
C CYS A 70 -14.69 -14.60 2.29
N SER A 71 -15.08 -13.67 1.41
CA SER A 71 -14.51 -13.58 0.06
C SER A 71 -12.98 -13.64 0.10
N ASN A 72 -12.40 -14.68 -0.51
CA ASN A 72 -10.94 -14.84 -0.63
C ASN A 72 -10.34 -13.90 -1.66
N ASN A 73 -11.17 -13.18 -2.42
CA ASN A 73 -10.74 -12.30 -3.50
C ASN A 73 -11.31 -10.88 -3.30
N PRO A 74 -10.76 -10.10 -2.36
CA PRO A 74 -11.22 -8.74 -2.12
C PRO A 74 -10.86 -7.82 -3.28
N GLY A 75 -11.81 -6.93 -3.60
CA GLY A 75 -11.59 -5.89 -4.60
C GLY A 75 -10.47 -4.92 -4.18
N PRO A 76 -9.86 -4.26 -5.17
CA PRO A 76 -8.83 -3.26 -4.93
C PRO A 76 -9.45 -1.99 -4.35
N CYS A 77 -8.75 -1.38 -3.40
CA CYS A 77 -9.10 -0.10 -2.80
C CYS A 77 -8.02 0.93 -3.08
N LEU A 78 -8.42 2.20 -3.22
CA LEU A 78 -7.51 3.33 -3.12
C LEU A 78 -7.46 3.80 -1.67
N VAL A 79 -6.28 3.86 -1.08
CA VAL A 79 -6.06 4.36 0.29
C VAL A 79 -5.57 5.80 0.23
N PHE A 80 -6.20 6.69 1.00
CA PHE A 80 -5.82 8.10 1.09
C PHE A 80 -6.31 8.74 2.39
N SER A 81 -5.88 9.96 2.68
CA SER A 81 -6.42 10.79 3.76
C SER A 81 -7.49 11.75 3.22
N SER A 82 -8.54 11.99 3.99
CA SER A 82 -9.63 12.92 3.64
C SER A 82 -9.61 14.16 4.53
N SER A 83 -9.92 15.32 3.95
CA SER A 83 -9.92 16.61 4.66
C SER A 83 -11.04 16.74 5.70
N ASP A 84 -12.14 16.00 5.50
CA ASP A 84 -13.33 15.96 6.35
C ASP A 84 -13.28 14.92 7.46
N ARG A 85 -12.12 14.22 7.62
CA ARG A 85 -11.92 13.18 8.61
C ARG A 85 -10.78 13.53 9.56
N ASP A 86 -10.78 12.85 10.72
CA ASP A 86 -9.70 12.94 11.69
C ASP A 86 -8.35 12.55 11.06
N PRO A 87 -7.22 13.18 11.43
CA PRO A 87 -5.90 12.82 10.93
C PRO A 87 -5.48 11.36 11.10
N SER A 88 -6.04 10.65 12.09
CA SER A 88 -5.77 9.24 12.33
C SER A 88 -6.54 8.31 11.40
N VAL A 89 -7.54 8.82 10.66
CA VAL A 89 -8.42 8.00 9.81
C VAL A 89 -7.87 7.89 8.40
N ALA A 90 -7.70 6.66 7.94
CA ALA A 90 -7.50 6.34 6.53
C ALA A 90 -8.84 6.09 5.84
N THR A 91 -9.00 6.60 4.63
CA THR A 91 -10.12 6.30 3.75
C THR A 91 -9.71 5.21 2.77
N LEU A 92 -10.50 4.15 2.70
CA LEU A 92 -10.38 3.06 1.73
C LEU A 92 -11.53 3.18 0.73
N HIS A 93 -11.25 3.67 -0.47
CA HIS A 93 -12.24 3.75 -1.54
C HIS A 93 -12.23 2.45 -2.34
N SER A 94 -13.29 1.67 -2.25
CA SER A 94 -13.43 0.42 -3.01
C SER A 94 -13.73 0.73 -4.48
N LEU A 95 -12.89 0.25 -5.39
CA LEU A 95 -13.18 0.35 -6.82
C LEU A 95 -14.33 -0.57 -7.26
N THR A 96 -14.65 -1.59 -6.47
CA THR A 96 -15.71 -2.56 -6.77
C THR A 96 -17.10 -2.01 -6.49
N THR A 97 -17.26 -1.32 -5.34
CA THR A 97 -18.58 -0.82 -4.90
C THR A 97 -18.72 0.69 -5.04
N GLY A 98 -17.62 1.41 -5.26
CA GLY A 98 -17.60 2.88 -5.26
C GLY A 98 -17.84 3.48 -3.86
N LYS A 99 -17.75 2.68 -2.78
CA LYS A 99 -17.98 3.14 -1.40
C LYS A 99 -16.68 3.49 -0.71
N ASP A 100 -16.78 4.44 0.21
CA ASP A 100 -15.70 4.81 1.14
C ASP A 100 -15.88 4.10 2.48
N TYR A 101 -14.79 3.51 2.96
CA TYR A 101 -14.68 2.92 4.28
C TYR A 101 -13.64 3.67 5.09
N TYR A 102 -13.93 3.88 6.38
CA TYR A 102 -13.10 4.69 7.25
C TYR A 102 -12.48 3.83 8.33
N VAL A 103 -11.17 3.84 8.40
CA VAL A 103 -10.41 3.01 9.33
C VAL A 103 -9.51 3.90 10.19
N THR A 104 -9.69 3.85 11.50
CA THR A 104 -8.77 4.51 12.43
C THR A 104 -7.47 3.72 12.48
N MET A 105 -6.36 4.38 12.21
CA MET A 105 -5.04 3.78 12.24
C MET A 105 -4.40 3.95 13.63
N PRO A 106 -3.54 3.01 14.08
CA PRO A 106 -2.79 3.19 15.31
C PRO A 106 -1.79 4.37 15.18
N ASP A 107 -1.31 4.89 16.31
CA ASP A 107 -0.29 5.95 16.30
C ASP A 107 0.99 5.54 15.56
N PRO A 108 1.67 6.49 14.88
CA PRO A 108 1.34 7.91 14.68
C PRO A 108 0.15 8.11 13.74
N PRO A 109 -0.52 9.30 13.74
CA PRO A 109 -1.68 9.57 12.92
C PRO A 109 -1.44 9.29 11.44
N PHE A 110 -2.42 8.74 10.73
CA PHE A 110 -2.29 8.35 9.32
C PHE A 110 -1.82 9.52 8.42
N ARG A 111 -2.34 10.74 8.67
CA ARG A 111 -2.00 11.95 7.89
C ARG A 111 -0.54 12.39 8.02
N THR A 112 0.19 11.94 9.05
CA THR A 112 1.62 12.26 9.21
C THR A 112 2.53 11.25 8.54
N ARG A 113 2.01 10.09 8.15
CA ARG A 113 2.77 8.99 7.56
C ARG A 113 3.12 9.24 6.09
N TYR A 114 4.14 8.59 5.61
CA TYR A 114 4.46 8.45 4.19
C TYR A 114 4.22 7.01 3.78
N ILE A 115 3.32 6.77 2.82
CA ILE A 115 3.05 5.42 2.29
C ILE A 115 4.15 5.08 1.30
N VAL A 116 4.80 3.93 1.51
CA VAL A 116 5.93 3.44 0.70
C VAL A 116 5.69 2.04 0.13
N GLY A 117 4.53 1.44 0.44
CA GLY A 117 4.15 0.13 -0.07
C GLY A 117 2.79 -0.34 0.43
N SER A 118 2.28 -1.37 -0.21
CA SER A 118 1.19 -2.20 0.29
C SER A 118 1.31 -3.61 -0.28
N SER A 119 1.10 -4.61 0.55
CA SER A 119 1.13 -6.02 0.17
C SER A 119 0.49 -6.88 1.26
N HIS A 120 -0.06 -8.05 0.92
CA HIS A 120 -0.62 -9.03 1.85
C HIS A 120 -1.64 -8.46 2.85
N GLY A 121 -2.40 -7.41 2.48
CA GLY A 121 -3.34 -6.73 3.38
C GLY A 121 -2.69 -5.81 4.40
N TRP A 122 -1.42 -5.48 4.23
CA TRP A 122 -0.69 -4.51 5.06
C TRP A 122 -0.34 -3.26 4.26
N LEU A 123 -0.46 -2.11 4.90
CA LEU A 123 0.14 -0.86 4.47
C LEU A 123 1.55 -0.76 5.05
N ILE A 124 2.47 -0.30 4.25
CA ILE A 124 3.84 -0.07 4.65
C ILE A 124 4.05 1.44 4.67
N THR A 125 4.38 1.98 5.83
CA THR A 125 4.44 3.43 6.05
C THR A 125 5.71 3.83 6.78
N ALA A 126 6.21 5.03 6.53
CA ALA A 126 7.26 5.65 7.32
C ALA A 126 6.70 6.82 8.14
N ASP A 127 7.10 6.92 9.40
CA ASP A 127 6.73 8.02 10.29
C ASP A 127 7.59 9.28 10.06
N GLU A 128 7.39 10.32 10.87
CA GLU A 128 8.14 11.59 10.79
C GLU A 128 9.60 11.47 11.26
N ARG A 129 9.97 10.35 11.89
CA ARG A 129 11.36 9.99 12.23
C ARG A 129 11.96 8.95 11.27
N SER A 130 11.29 8.74 10.14
CA SER A 130 11.66 7.75 9.13
C SER A 130 11.67 6.29 9.61
N ASN A 131 11.01 5.97 10.74
CA ASN A 131 10.84 4.58 11.15
C ASN A 131 9.85 3.88 10.22
N LEU A 132 10.21 2.71 9.72
CA LEU A 132 9.35 1.90 8.88
C LEU A 132 8.37 1.08 9.73
N LEU A 133 7.08 1.26 9.45
CA LEU A 133 5.98 0.63 10.17
C LEU A 133 5.10 -0.15 9.20
N LEU A 134 4.92 -1.43 9.43
CA LEU A 134 3.94 -2.28 8.76
C LEU A 134 2.63 -2.18 9.54
N VAL A 135 1.53 -1.81 8.89
CA VAL A 135 0.24 -1.60 9.55
C VAL A 135 -0.85 -2.36 8.82
N ASN A 136 -1.61 -3.17 9.54
CA ASN A 136 -2.77 -3.85 9.00
C ASN A 136 -4.04 -3.04 9.34
N PRO A 137 -4.69 -2.41 8.34
CA PRO A 137 -5.88 -1.58 8.59
C PRO A 137 -7.05 -2.36 9.21
N ALA A 138 -7.12 -3.67 8.93
CA ALA A 138 -8.21 -4.52 9.36
C ALA A 138 -8.10 -4.94 10.82
N THR A 139 -6.89 -5.26 11.27
CA THR A 139 -6.64 -5.74 12.65
C THR A 139 -6.05 -4.66 13.53
N GLN A 140 -5.68 -3.52 12.97
CA GLN A 140 -4.94 -2.42 13.63
C GLN A 140 -3.58 -2.86 14.20
N ALA A 141 -3.11 -4.05 13.82
CA ALA A 141 -1.78 -4.51 14.18
C ALA A 141 -0.71 -3.64 13.53
N GLN A 142 0.33 -3.33 14.28
CA GLN A 142 1.47 -2.56 13.82
C GLN A 142 2.77 -3.25 14.21
N ILE A 143 3.70 -3.34 13.26
CA ILE A 143 5.03 -3.94 13.46
C ILE A 143 6.06 -2.91 13.04
N ALA A 144 7.00 -2.61 13.93
CA ALA A 144 8.15 -1.77 13.62
C ALA A 144 9.26 -2.64 12.99
N MET A 145 9.87 -2.11 11.94
CA MET A 145 11.06 -2.70 11.30
C MET A 145 12.34 -2.13 11.94
N PRO A 146 13.53 -2.67 11.62
CA PRO A 146 14.77 -2.14 12.14
C PRO A 146 14.92 -0.63 11.88
N PRO A 147 15.49 0.13 12.81
CA PRO A 147 15.60 1.57 12.68
C PRO A 147 16.51 1.99 11.51
N PRO A 148 16.31 3.20 10.94
CA PRO A 148 17.01 3.67 9.74
C PRO A 148 18.54 3.66 9.86
N GLU A 149 19.09 3.97 11.01
CA GLU A 149 20.54 3.99 11.29
C GLU A 149 21.20 2.60 11.19
N THR A 150 20.44 1.55 11.03
CA THR A 150 20.96 0.20 10.75
C THR A 150 21.05 -0.12 9.26
N ILE A 151 20.60 0.79 8.38
CA ILE A 151 20.88 0.74 6.94
C ILE A 151 22.37 1.10 6.76
N ALA A 152 23.09 0.32 5.97
CA ALA A 152 24.55 0.33 5.93
C ALA A 152 25.20 1.71 5.66
N ASN A 153 24.52 2.59 4.92
CA ASN A 153 25.02 3.93 4.57
C ASN A 153 24.35 5.07 5.35
N VAL A 154 23.70 4.77 6.47
CA VAL A 154 22.99 5.76 7.29
C VAL A 154 23.61 5.81 8.68
N LYS A 155 23.94 7.01 9.15
CA LYS A 155 24.38 7.25 10.55
C LYS A 155 23.48 8.30 11.18
N ILE A 156 23.29 8.23 12.49
CA ILE A 156 22.59 9.28 13.24
C ILE A 156 23.53 10.49 13.33
N ARG A 157 22.99 11.67 13.00
CA ARG A 157 23.71 12.94 13.12
C ARG A 157 23.46 13.59 14.47
N CYS A 158 24.54 14.17 15.02
CA CYS A 158 24.49 15.03 16.18
C CYS A 158 24.83 16.47 15.77
N ASN A 159 24.06 17.43 16.25
CA ASN A 159 24.38 18.85 16.07
C ASN A 159 25.60 19.28 16.90
N GLY A 160 26.03 20.54 16.71
CA GLY A 160 27.20 21.09 17.45
C GLY A 160 27.06 21.13 18.99
N GLU A 161 25.86 20.91 19.52
CA GLU A 161 25.54 20.81 20.93
C GLU A 161 25.48 19.36 21.46
N GLY A 162 25.73 18.38 20.56
CA GLY A 162 25.71 16.95 20.89
C GLY A 162 24.27 16.36 20.93
N MET A 163 23.27 17.09 20.50
CA MET A 163 21.90 16.57 20.39
C MET A 163 21.67 15.92 19.03
N LEU A 164 20.89 14.82 19.03
CA LEU A 164 20.50 14.11 17.81
C LEU A 164 19.53 14.99 16.99
N ASP A 165 19.85 15.26 15.72
CA ASP A 165 19.06 16.18 14.90
C ASP A 165 18.74 15.68 13.48
N GLY A 166 19.12 14.45 13.13
CA GLY A 166 18.83 13.87 11.83
C GLY A 166 19.71 12.69 11.48
N TYR A 167 19.92 12.51 10.17
CA TYR A 167 20.73 11.43 9.60
C TYR A 167 21.79 12.00 8.67
N ASP A 168 22.94 11.35 8.67
CA ASP A 168 23.99 11.47 7.66
C ASP A 168 23.86 10.30 6.70
N LEU A 169 23.72 10.59 5.41
CA LEU A 169 23.59 9.59 4.36
C LEU A 169 24.86 9.60 3.50
N PHE A 170 25.59 8.48 3.51
CA PHE A 170 26.86 8.32 2.81
C PHE A 170 26.65 7.79 1.40
N THR A 171 27.42 8.32 0.44
CA THR A 171 27.47 7.82 -0.93
C THR A 171 28.32 6.57 -1.00
N MET A 172 28.06 5.72 -1.99
CA MET A 172 28.88 4.55 -2.29
C MET A 172 29.96 4.93 -3.29
N ASP A 173 31.21 4.59 -2.99
CA ASP A 173 32.26 4.58 -4.01
C ASP A 173 32.03 3.38 -4.95
N MET A 174 31.72 3.68 -6.19
CA MET A 174 31.42 2.67 -7.22
C MET A 174 32.62 1.80 -7.58
N SER A 175 33.85 2.23 -7.26
CA SER A 175 35.08 1.48 -7.55
C SER A 175 35.42 0.46 -6.45
N SER A 176 35.33 0.84 -5.21
CA SER A 176 35.57 -0.04 -4.05
C SER A 176 34.36 -0.83 -3.63
N ARG A 177 33.15 -0.36 -4.00
CA ARG A 177 31.84 -0.89 -3.54
C ARG A 177 31.67 -0.83 -2.03
N ASP A 178 32.31 0.13 -1.41
CA ASP A 178 32.14 0.49 -0.02
C ASP A 178 31.52 1.87 0.09
N PHE A 179 30.98 2.18 1.26
CA PHE A 179 30.54 3.54 1.52
C PHE A 179 31.75 4.43 1.80
N ASP A 180 31.76 5.57 1.14
CA ASP A 180 32.82 6.56 1.26
C ASP A 180 32.65 7.37 2.55
N ASP A 181 33.27 6.89 3.63
CA ASP A 181 33.27 7.57 4.93
C ASP A 181 34.11 8.87 4.95
N GLU A 182 34.94 9.11 3.93
CA GLU A 182 35.73 10.33 3.76
C GLU A 182 34.98 11.40 2.96
N ALA A 183 33.97 11.02 2.18
CA ALA A 183 33.12 11.97 1.46
C ALA A 183 32.18 12.70 2.43
N GLU A 184 31.89 13.96 2.12
CA GLU A 184 30.85 14.72 2.85
C GLU A 184 29.49 14.05 2.69
N PRO A 185 28.84 13.64 3.78
CA PRO A 185 27.55 12.99 3.72
C PRO A 185 26.43 13.96 3.30
N ILE A 186 25.32 13.43 2.86
CA ILE A 186 24.11 14.21 2.66
C ILE A 186 23.40 14.34 4.00
N ASP A 187 23.25 15.58 4.44
CA ASP A 187 22.53 15.91 5.66
C ASP A 187 21.01 15.78 5.44
N LEU A 188 20.36 14.95 6.23
CA LEU A 188 18.90 14.74 6.20
C LEU A 188 18.29 15.05 7.56
N SER A 189 17.21 15.81 7.58
CA SER A 189 16.35 15.89 8.76
C SER A 189 15.69 14.52 9.03
N TRP A 190 15.14 14.36 10.24
CA TRP A 190 14.40 13.14 10.61
C TRP A 190 13.31 12.78 9.58
N GLU A 191 12.61 13.79 9.08
CA GLU A 191 11.50 13.58 8.16
C GLU A 191 11.96 13.33 6.72
N GLU A 192 13.06 13.94 6.29
CA GLU A 192 13.60 13.76 4.93
C GLU A 192 14.13 12.36 4.70
N GLY A 193 14.66 11.71 5.73
CA GLY A 193 15.19 10.36 5.64
C GLY A 193 14.22 9.38 4.96
N ARG A 194 12.91 9.49 5.24
CA ARG A 194 11.90 8.58 4.68
C ARG A 194 11.82 8.61 3.15
N PHE A 195 12.18 9.71 2.49
CA PHE A 195 12.20 9.82 1.03
C PHE A 195 13.46 9.21 0.42
N TYR A 196 14.52 9.07 1.21
CA TYR A 196 15.78 8.49 0.79
C TYR A 196 15.89 7.00 1.13
N PHE A 197 15.33 6.59 2.26
CA PHE A 197 15.46 5.22 2.75
C PHE A 197 14.44 4.26 2.14
N TYR A 198 13.30 4.78 1.61
CA TYR A 198 12.20 3.94 1.17
C TYR A 198 11.60 4.40 -0.17
N MET A 199 12.21 3.96 -1.28
CA MET A 199 11.63 4.13 -2.62
C MET A 199 10.57 3.08 -2.91
N ARG A 200 10.84 1.85 -2.47
CA ARG A 200 9.96 0.67 -2.57
C ARG A 200 10.17 -0.20 -1.35
N VAL A 201 9.10 -0.80 -0.90
CA VAL A 201 9.17 -1.81 0.16
C VAL A 201 8.26 -2.98 -0.20
N VAL A 202 8.81 -4.19 -0.17
CA VAL A 202 8.14 -5.42 -0.58
C VAL A 202 8.20 -6.45 0.53
N LEU A 203 7.08 -7.13 0.77
CA LEU A 203 6.96 -8.20 1.76
C LEU A 203 6.98 -9.56 1.07
N SER A 204 7.67 -10.55 1.68
CA SER A 204 7.66 -11.92 1.19
C SER A 204 6.45 -12.73 1.65
N ALA A 205 5.74 -12.28 2.68
CA ALA A 205 4.60 -12.97 3.25
C ALA A 205 3.79 -12.02 4.13
N ASP A 206 2.68 -12.49 4.70
CA ASP A 206 1.97 -11.79 5.77
C ASP A 206 2.90 -11.62 6.99
N PRO A 207 3.19 -10.38 7.42
CA PRO A 207 4.04 -10.10 8.58
C PRO A 207 3.58 -10.74 9.89
N SER A 208 2.26 -10.98 10.05
CA SER A 208 1.71 -11.61 11.26
C SER A 208 2.13 -13.08 11.41
N SER A 209 2.58 -13.73 10.33
CA SER A 209 3.09 -15.10 10.38
C SER A 209 4.44 -15.22 11.12
N GLY A 210 5.13 -14.09 11.37
CA GLY A 210 6.47 -14.07 11.94
C GLY A 210 7.58 -14.55 10.99
N ASN A 211 7.24 -15.02 9.79
CA ASN A 211 8.20 -15.52 8.79
C ASN A 211 8.19 -14.66 7.53
N CYS A 212 8.18 -13.36 7.71
CA CYS A 212 8.19 -12.39 6.62
C CYS A 212 9.57 -11.73 6.49
N THR A 213 10.11 -11.72 5.28
CA THR A 213 11.26 -10.92 4.90
C THR A 213 10.76 -9.64 4.22
N VAL A 214 11.27 -8.51 4.66
CA VAL A 214 10.97 -7.19 4.12
C VAL A 214 12.18 -6.73 3.33
N MET A 215 11.98 -6.39 2.05
CA MET A 215 13.02 -5.82 1.19
C MET A 215 12.73 -4.36 0.95
N ILE A 216 13.75 -3.51 1.15
CA ILE A 216 13.70 -2.08 0.85
C ILE A 216 14.60 -1.75 -0.33
N LEU A 217 14.10 -0.88 -1.19
CA LEU A 217 14.87 -0.19 -2.23
C LEU A 217 15.10 1.23 -1.73
N HIS A 218 16.37 1.64 -1.58
CA HIS A 218 16.72 2.94 -1.03
C HIS A 218 17.61 3.78 -1.97
N LEU A 219 17.51 5.10 -1.83
CA LEU A 219 18.21 6.08 -2.66
C LEU A 219 19.70 6.12 -2.35
N LEU A 220 20.33 6.86 -3.18
CA LEU A 220 21.70 6.90 -3.64
C LEU A 220 22.09 5.55 -4.23
N HIS A 221 22.16 5.54 -5.56
CA HIS A 221 22.44 4.36 -6.38
C HIS A 221 21.35 3.29 -6.44
N ASN A 222 20.17 3.51 -5.81
CA ASN A 222 19.05 2.58 -5.83
C ASN A 222 19.47 1.17 -5.43
N LEU A 223 19.87 1.04 -4.17
CA LEU A 223 20.39 -0.19 -3.56
C LEU A 223 19.27 -0.99 -2.89
N LEU A 224 19.55 -2.25 -2.61
CA LEU A 224 18.64 -3.14 -1.92
C LEU A 224 19.19 -3.54 -0.55
N SER A 225 18.33 -3.50 0.46
CA SER A 225 18.58 -4.09 1.77
C SER A 225 17.36 -4.88 2.23
N PHE A 226 17.55 -5.87 3.08
CA PHE A 226 16.46 -6.66 3.61
C PHE A 226 16.59 -6.89 5.12
N ALA A 227 15.45 -7.15 5.77
CA ALA A 227 15.39 -7.60 7.15
C ALA A 227 14.21 -8.55 7.33
N ARG A 228 14.31 -9.49 8.27
CA ARG A 228 13.16 -10.29 8.70
C ARG A 228 12.35 -9.52 9.75
N VAL A 229 11.05 -9.77 9.81
CA VAL A 229 10.23 -9.26 10.91
C VAL A 229 10.85 -9.70 12.24
N GLY A 230 11.06 -8.74 13.16
CA GLY A 230 11.72 -8.98 14.44
C GLY A 230 13.25 -8.90 14.41
N ALA A 231 13.88 -8.68 13.26
CA ALA A 231 15.31 -8.39 13.18
C ALA A 231 15.63 -6.99 13.77
N THR A 232 16.87 -6.78 14.16
CA THR A 232 17.34 -5.51 14.73
C THR A 232 18.13 -4.65 13.75
N HIS A 233 18.53 -5.20 12.60
CA HIS A 233 19.37 -4.55 11.61
C HIS A 233 18.91 -4.88 10.18
N TRP A 234 19.15 -3.94 9.26
CA TRP A 234 19.06 -4.18 7.83
C TRP A 234 20.32 -4.86 7.31
N THR A 235 20.17 -5.79 6.38
CA THR A 235 21.28 -6.45 5.67
C THR A 235 21.36 -5.89 4.26
N TRP A 236 22.46 -5.26 3.91
CA TRP A 236 22.70 -4.76 2.56
C TRP A 236 23.02 -5.89 1.60
N ILE A 237 22.46 -5.82 0.38
CA ILE A 237 22.73 -6.76 -0.69
C ILE A 237 23.88 -6.21 -1.56
N ASN A 238 25.09 -6.64 -1.24
CA ASN A 238 26.32 -6.28 -1.98
C ASN A 238 27.06 -7.55 -2.39
N VAL A 239 26.48 -8.31 -3.33
CA VAL A 239 27.01 -9.61 -3.77
C VAL A 239 28.01 -9.46 -4.93
N ASN A 240 27.77 -8.49 -5.81
CA ASN A 240 28.62 -8.21 -6.98
C ASN A 240 28.46 -6.77 -7.48
N GLU A 241 29.23 -6.35 -8.46
CA GLU A 241 29.22 -5.02 -9.08
C GLU A 241 27.90 -4.61 -9.75
N LEU A 242 26.96 -5.52 -9.90
CA LEU A 242 25.66 -5.27 -10.52
C LEU A 242 24.57 -4.91 -9.53
N CYS A 243 24.84 -4.90 -8.21
CA CYS A 243 23.86 -4.70 -7.15
C CYS A 243 23.44 -3.23 -6.95
N TRP A 244 23.09 -2.51 -8.02
CA TRP A 244 22.67 -1.11 -7.98
C TRP A 244 21.71 -0.74 -9.13
N ASN A 245 21.13 0.46 -9.06
CA ASN A 245 20.22 1.02 -10.05
C ASN A 245 18.92 0.20 -10.22
N TYR A 246 18.37 -0.28 -9.12
CA TYR A 246 17.09 -0.96 -9.12
C TYR A 246 15.93 0.04 -9.17
N HIS A 247 14.85 -0.33 -9.81
CA HIS A 247 13.64 0.48 -9.93
C HIS A 247 12.45 -0.10 -9.19
N ASP A 248 12.34 -1.44 -9.16
CA ASP A 248 11.26 -2.14 -8.47
C ASP A 248 11.69 -3.55 -8.08
N VAL A 249 10.93 -4.14 -7.16
CA VAL A 249 11.15 -5.50 -6.64
C VAL A 249 9.80 -6.19 -6.46
N LEU A 250 9.74 -7.48 -6.73
CA LEU A 250 8.63 -8.37 -6.36
C LEU A 250 9.15 -9.58 -5.61
N TYR A 251 8.28 -10.25 -4.87
CA TYR A 251 8.53 -11.58 -4.30
C TYR A 251 7.67 -12.60 -5.02
N ASN A 252 8.27 -13.74 -5.37
CA ASN A 252 7.57 -14.86 -5.97
C ASN A 252 7.44 -16.00 -4.94
N ASP A 253 6.20 -16.33 -4.58
CA ASP A 253 5.89 -17.37 -3.60
C ASP A 253 6.27 -18.78 -4.06
N ASP A 254 6.23 -19.03 -5.38
CA ASP A 254 6.47 -20.37 -5.95
C ASP A 254 7.92 -20.83 -5.76
N ASP A 255 8.89 -19.96 -6.04
CA ASP A 255 10.32 -20.25 -5.89
C ASP A 255 10.97 -19.60 -4.68
N ARG A 256 10.22 -18.75 -3.95
CA ARG A 256 10.66 -18.03 -2.74
C ARG A 256 11.85 -17.11 -2.98
N LEU A 257 11.88 -16.44 -4.12
CA LEU A 257 12.90 -15.49 -4.50
C LEU A 257 12.31 -14.07 -4.65
N PHE A 258 13.16 -13.09 -4.40
CA PHE A 258 12.87 -11.73 -4.83
C PHE A 258 13.38 -11.53 -6.25
N TYR A 259 12.60 -10.86 -7.07
CA TYR A 259 12.98 -10.45 -8.42
C TYR A 259 13.07 -8.93 -8.46
N ALA A 260 14.21 -8.41 -8.86
CA ALA A 260 14.46 -6.98 -8.91
C ALA A 260 14.80 -6.53 -10.34
N ILE A 261 14.12 -5.46 -10.82
CA ILE A 261 14.36 -4.88 -12.12
C ILE A 261 15.30 -3.67 -12.00
N ARG A 262 16.31 -3.62 -12.87
CA ARG A 262 17.24 -2.50 -12.99
C ARG A 262 16.78 -1.45 -14.00
N GLY A 263 17.37 -0.26 -13.93
CA GLY A 263 17.06 0.86 -14.82
C GLY A 263 17.30 0.60 -16.31
N ASN A 264 18.13 -0.38 -16.68
CA ASN A 264 18.34 -0.83 -18.07
C ASN A 264 17.38 -1.98 -18.48
N GLY A 265 16.51 -2.46 -17.57
CA GLY A 265 15.59 -3.56 -17.83
C GLY A 265 16.12 -4.95 -17.47
N ASP A 266 17.36 -5.06 -16.97
CA ASP A 266 17.87 -6.33 -16.44
C ASP A 266 17.02 -6.80 -15.27
N VAL A 267 16.96 -8.12 -15.09
CA VAL A 267 16.26 -8.73 -13.97
C VAL A 267 17.20 -9.62 -13.18
N HIS A 268 17.24 -9.40 -11.89
CA HIS A 268 18.00 -10.20 -10.94
C HIS A 268 17.04 -11.00 -10.05
N ALA A 269 17.35 -12.28 -9.82
CA ALA A 269 16.73 -13.09 -8.77
C ALA A 269 17.63 -13.14 -7.55
N ILE A 270 17.06 -12.90 -6.38
CA ILE A 270 17.76 -12.72 -5.10
C ILE A 270 17.19 -13.71 -4.09
N ASN A 271 18.05 -14.58 -3.57
CA ASN A 271 17.72 -15.50 -2.51
C ASN A 271 18.23 -14.95 -1.17
N THR A 272 17.32 -14.70 -0.23
CA THR A 272 17.63 -14.21 1.14
C THR A 272 17.47 -15.30 2.21
N ASN A 273 17.23 -16.56 1.83
CA ASN A 273 16.94 -17.64 2.77
C ASN A 273 18.19 -18.26 3.41
N GLY A 274 19.38 -17.99 2.85
CA GLY A 274 20.67 -18.47 3.36
C GLY A 274 21.33 -17.55 4.39
N PRO A 275 22.55 -17.90 4.84
CA PRO A 275 23.33 -17.07 5.74
C PRO A 275 23.83 -15.77 5.06
N SER A 276 23.92 -15.77 3.74
CA SER A 276 24.25 -14.61 2.91
C SER A 276 23.32 -14.56 1.71
N PRO A 277 22.98 -13.37 1.20
CA PRO A 277 22.16 -13.24 0.01
C PRO A 277 22.90 -13.80 -1.22
N ILE A 278 22.16 -14.45 -2.11
CA ILE A 278 22.67 -14.95 -3.40
C ILE A 278 21.89 -14.25 -4.50
N LEU A 279 22.63 -13.70 -5.45
CA LEU A 279 22.07 -13.02 -6.62
C LEU A 279 22.44 -13.79 -7.89
N ARG A 280 21.46 -13.92 -8.81
CA ARG A 280 21.69 -14.41 -10.18
C ARG A 280 21.02 -13.46 -11.17
N VAL A 281 21.66 -13.27 -12.31
CA VAL A 281 21.06 -12.56 -13.45
C VAL A 281 20.06 -13.50 -14.14
N VAL A 282 18.81 -13.05 -14.27
CA VAL A 282 17.71 -13.77 -14.91
C VAL A 282 17.53 -13.29 -16.35
N LEU A 283 17.61 -11.97 -16.53
CA LEU A 283 17.58 -11.32 -17.84
C LEU A 283 18.70 -10.28 -17.90
N ASP A 284 19.56 -10.37 -18.93
CA ASP A 284 20.46 -9.31 -19.37
C ASP A 284 19.81 -8.66 -20.60
N ALA A 285 19.09 -7.57 -20.38
CA ALA A 285 18.27 -6.93 -21.40
C ALA A 285 19.11 -6.17 -22.43
N LYS A 286 20.39 -5.90 -22.14
CA LYS A 286 21.34 -5.14 -23.02
C LYS A 286 20.80 -3.80 -23.51
N ASN A 287 19.82 -3.24 -22.80
CA ASN A 287 19.25 -1.94 -23.15
C ASN A 287 20.11 -0.81 -22.57
N SER A 288 20.12 0.32 -23.27
CA SER A 288 20.62 1.57 -22.69
C SER A 288 19.69 2.04 -21.56
N LEU A 289 20.24 2.79 -20.61
CA LEU A 289 19.44 3.43 -19.56
C LEU A 289 18.40 4.34 -20.19
N ILE A 290 17.13 4.03 -19.96
CA ILE A 290 15.99 4.82 -20.44
C ILE A 290 15.34 5.48 -19.22
N ASN A 291 15.15 6.79 -19.28
CA ASN A 291 14.55 7.57 -18.20
C ASN A 291 13.04 7.35 -18.14
N CYS A 292 12.64 6.25 -17.53
CA CYS A 292 11.24 5.92 -17.21
C CYS A 292 11.20 5.13 -15.89
N ALA A 293 10.07 5.15 -15.21
CA ALA A 293 9.86 4.22 -14.10
C ALA A 293 9.62 2.81 -14.66
N LYS A 294 10.17 1.82 -13.99
CA LYS A 294 10.00 0.41 -14.36
C LYS A 294 9.43 -0.37 -13.18
N TYR A 295 8.46 -1.18 -13.47
CA TYR A 295 7.82 -2.09 -12.50
C TYR A 295 8.01 -3.52 -12.96
N ILE A 296 8.08 -4.43 -12.01
CA ILE A 296 8.18 -5.86 -12.26
C ILE A 296 6.95 -6.54 -11.64
N VAL A 297 6.34 -7.47 -12.36
CA VAL A 297 5.12 -8.13 -11.92
C VAL A 297 5.07 -9.56 -12.46
N LEU A 298 4.44 -10.48 -11.70
CA LEU A 298 4.11 -11.83 -12.16
C LEU A 298 2.66 -11.85 -12.64
N SER A 299 2.44 -12.43 -13.82
CA SER A 299 1.10 -12.76 -14.29
C SER A 299 0.52 -13.94 -13.50
N GLU A 300 -0.77 -14.20 -13.63
CA GLU A 300 -1.39 -15.38 -13.04
C GLU A 300 -0.85 -16.71 -13.62
N SER A 301 -0.33 -16.68 -14.86
CA SER A 301 0.36 -17.82 -15.47
C SER A 301 1.80 -18.03 -15.00
N GLY A 302 2.32 -17.14 -14.12
CA GLY A 302 3.69 -17.17 -13.64
C GLY A 302 4.70 -16.53 -14.62
N ASP A 303 4.22 -15.87 -15.68
CA ASP A 303 5.09 -15.12 -16.57
C ASP A 303 5.61 -13.85 -15.90
N LEU A 304 6.89 -13.57 -16.04
CA LEU A 304 7.51 -12.35 -15.56
C LEU A 304 7.29 -11.23 -16.56
N LEU A 305 6.69 -10.14 -16.10
CA LEU A 305 6.40 -8.97 -16.93
C LEU A 305 7.15 -7.74 -16.41
N GLN A 306 7.44 -6.81 -17.32
CA GLN A 306 7.93 -5.47 -17.00
C GLN A 306 6.93 -4.44 -17.49
N VAL A 307 6.73 -3.38 -16.71
CA VAL A 307 5.92 -2.22 -17.10
C VAL A 307 6.81 -1.00 -17.10
N TRP A 308 6.93 -0.34 -18.25
CA TRP A 308 7.73 0.86 -18.42
C TRP A 308 6.82 2.07 -18.54
N ARG A 309 6.91 2.99 -17.58
CA ARG A 309 6.04 4.16 -17.44
C ARG A 309 6.81 5.42 -17.71
N TYR A 310 6.41 6.13 -18.76
CA TYR A 310 7.01 7.40 -19.19
C TYR A 310 6.17 8.55 -18.68
N TYR A 311 6.83 9.63 -18.29
CA TYR A 311 6.19 10.78 -17.69
C TYR A 311 6.42 12.05 -18.50
N HIS A 312 5.54 13.02 -18.29
CA HIS A 312 5.70 14.38 -18.72
C HIS A 312 5.17 15.35 -17.65
N TYR A 313 5.60 16.59 -17.75
CA TYR A 313 5.13 17.64 -16.85
C TYR A 313 4.12 18.51 -17.59
N VAL A 314 3.03 18.87 -16.90
CA VAL A 314 1.97 19.77 -17.35
C VAL A 314 1.85 20.95 -16.38
N ASN A 315 1.02 21.94 -16.72
CA ASN A 315 0.76 23.10 -15.88
C ASN A 315 2.01 23.83 -15.38
N ASN A 316 2.95 24.13 -16.31
CA ASN A 316 4.23 24.77 -16.01
C ASN A 316 5.05 23.98 -14.98
N ASN A 317 5.19 22.70 -15.17
CA ASN A 317 5.91 21.74 -14.31
C ASN A 317 5.32 21.58 -12.89
N LYS A 318 4.07 21.98 -12.68
CA LYS A 318 3.38 21.82 -11.39
C LYS A 318 2.75 20.44 -11.21
N GLU A 319 2.46 19.76 -12.31
CA GLU A 319 1.87 18.43 -12.28
C GLU A 319 2.73 17.47 -13.11
N ARG A 320 2.95 16.29 -12.56
CA ARG A 320 3.59 15.19 -13.27
C ARG A 320 2.52 14.18 -13.63
N ARG A 321 2.46 13.80 -14.91
CA ARG A 321 1.49 12.85 -15.42
C ARG A 321 2.14 11.77 -16.25
N THR A 322 1.53 10.63 -16.31
CA THR A 322 1.92 9.56 -17.22
C THR A 322 1.65 9.99 -18.65
N ARG A 323 2.66 9.85 -19.51
CA ARG A 323 2.56 10.11 -20.95
C ARG A 323 2.25 8.85 -21.73
N GLU A 324 2.89 7.77 -21.36
CA GLU A 324 2.86 6.50 -22.07
C GLU A 324 3.19 5.36 -21.11
N LEU A 325 2.67 4.19 -21.39
CA LEU A 325 2.91 2.99 -20.62
C LEU A 325 3.02 1.80 -21.56
N VAL A 326 4.08 1.01 -21.40
CA VAL A 326 4.34 -0.17 -22.23
C VAL A 326 4.53 -1.37 -21.32
N VAL A 327 3.87 -2.48 -21.66
CA VAL A 327 4.01 -3.75 -20.96
C VAL A 327 4.84 -4.71 -21.81
N TYR A 328 5.83 -5.33 -21.19
CA TYR A 328 6.69 -6.32 -21.83
C TYR A 328 6.61 -7.66 -21.09
N LYS A 329 6.52 -8.76 -21.82
CA LYS A 329 6.79 -10.10 -21.32
C LYS A 329 8.29 -10.36 -21.37
N VAL A 330 8.85 -10.91 -20.30
CA VAL A 330 10.24 -11.38 -20.25
C VAL A 330 10.31 -12.78 -20.85
N ASP A 331 10.85 -12.89 -22.03
CA ASP A 331 11.14 -14.19 -22.63
C ASP A 331 12.47 -14.72 -22.07
N LEU A 332 12.38 -15.65 -21.14
CA LEU A 332 13.54 -16.24 -20.46
C LEU A 332 14.32 -17.21 -21.34
N VAL A 333 13.75 -17.68 -22.45
CA VAL A 333 14.43 -18.60 -23.40
C VAL A 333 15.26 -17.81 -24.39
N GLU A 334 14.66 -16.78 -24.99
CA GLU A 334 15.30 -15.93 -25.97
C GLU A 334 16.06 -14.75 -25.36
N HIS A 335 15.99 -14.59 -24.02
CA HIS A 335 16.60 -13.49 -23.27
C HIS A 335 16.26 -12.11 -23.84
N LYS A 336 14.97 -11.88 -24.10
CA LYS A 336 14.48 -10.62 -24.67
C LYS A 336 13.16 -10.16 -24.05
N LEU A 337 12.83 -8.89 -24.30
CA LEU A 337 11.55 -8.30 -23.96
C LEU A 337 10.62 -8.38 -25.17
N VAL A 338 9.39 -8.88 -24.97
CA VAL A 338 8.34 -8.95 -26.00
C VAL A 338 7.22 -8.03 -25.58
N GLU A 339 6.95 -6.99 -26.37
CA GLU A 339 5.88 -6.03 -26.09
C GLU A 339 4.51 -6.71 -26.14
N LEU A 340 3.70 -6.48 -25.10
CA LEU A 340 2.32 -6.93 -25.02
C LEU A 340 1.37 -5.78 -25.30
N LYS A 341 0.42 -5.99 -26.19
CA LYS A 341 -0.70 -5.05 -26.45
C LYS A 341 -1.97 -5.44 -25.71
N ASP A 342 -2.01 -6.66 -25.16
CA ASP A 342 -3.11 -7.24 -24.42
C ASP A 342 -2.57 -8.00 -23.20
N ILE A 343 -3.24 -7.83 -22.08
CA ILE A 343 -2.99 -8.55 -20.83
C ILE A 343 -4.13 -9.52 -20.49
N GLU A 344 -4.77 -10.06 -21.52
CA GLU A 344 -5.67 -11.22 -21.47
C GLU A 344 -6.82 -11.07 -20.46
N GLY A 345 -7.61 -10.00 -20.58
CA GLY A 345 -8.79 -9.79 -19.73
C GLY A 345 -8.48 -9.37 -18.29
N HIS A 346 -7.25 -8.97 -18.00
CA HIS A 346 -6.84 -8.51 -16.69
C HIS A 346 -6.80 -6.98 -16.58
N ALA A 347 -6.77 -6.53 -15.33
CA ALA A 347 -6.40 -5.20 -14.91
C ALA A 347 -5.12 -5.29 -14.05
N LEU A 348 -4.13 -4.44 -14.33
CA LEU A 348 -2.86 -4.37 -13.62
C LEU A 348 -2.82 -3.14 -12.73
N PHE A 349 -2.32 -3.25 -11.51
CA PHE A 349 -2.21 -2.17 -10.53
C PHE A 349 -0.75 -1.88 -10.21
N ILE A 350 -0.30 -0.64 -10.46
CA ILE A 350 1.06 -0.17 -10.21
C ILE A 350 1.05 1.14 -9.41
N GLY A 351 2.12 1.36 -8.65
CA GLY A 351 2.30 2.50 -7.77
C GLY A 351 3.27 2.15 -6.65
N PHE A 352 3.05 2.66 -5.45
CA PHE A 352 3.80 2.22 -4.27
C PHE A 352 3.49 0.78 -3.82
N ASN A 353 2.32 0.26 -4.17
CA ASN A 353 1.95 -1.13 -3.89
C ASN A 353 2.90 -2.13 -4.56
N SER A 354 3.05 -3.32 -4.01
CA SER A 354 3.51 -4.46 -4.82
C SER A 354 2.57 -4.64 -5.99
N SER A 355 3.11 -4.64 -7.21
CA SER A 355 2.30 -4.72 -8.44
C SER A 355 1.50 -6.02 -8.48
N PHE A 356 0.23 -5.96 -8.88
CA PHE A 356 -0.64 -7.13 -8.94
C PHE A 356 -1.64 -7.09 -10.09
N PHE A 357 -2.05 -8.27 -10.54
CA PHE A 357 -3.11 -8.49 -11.53
C PHE A 357 -4.43 -8.83 -10.87
N LEU A 358 -5.55 -8.47 -11.55
CA LEU A 358 -6.90 -8.92 -11.23
C LEU A 358 -7.62 -9.30 -12.51
N ARG A 359 -8.35 -10.42 -12.49
CA ARG A 359 -9.28 -10.77 -13.57
C ARG A 359 -10.47 -9.83 -13.54
N VAL A 360 -10.78 -9.21 -14.66
CA VAL A 360 -11.93 -8.30 -14.74
C VAL A 360 -13.26 -9.07 -14.63
N GLU A 361 -13.29 -10.35 -14.97
CA GLU A 361 -14.46 -11.22 -14.75
C GLU A 361 -14.90 -11.27 -13.29
N ASP A 362 -13.93 -11.27 -12.36
CA ASP A 362 -14.20 -11.24 -10.91
C ASP A 362 -14.61 -9.84 -10.41
N PHE A 363 -14.27 -8.78 -11.18
CA PHE A 363 -14.45 -7.38 -10.81
C PHE A 363 -15.03 -6.56 -11.99
N PRO A 364 -16.32 -6.69 -12.31
CA PRO A 364 -16.93 -6.08 -13.51
C PRO A 364 -16.85 -4.55 -13.58
N MET A 365 -16.49 -3.87 -12.48
CA MET A 365 -16.28 -2.42 -12.44
C MET A 365 -14.91 -2.00 -12.96
N LEU A 366 -13.97 -2.94 -13.11
CA LEU A 366 -12.67 -2.68 -13.71
C LEU A 366 -12.76 -2.78 -15.24
N THR A 367 -11.89 -2.04 -15.90
CA THR A 367 -11.76 -2.10 -17.36
C THR A 367 -10.70 -3.13 -17.74
N THR A 368 -11.02 -4.02 -18.67
CA THR A 368 -10.07 -4.99 -19.21
C THR A 368 -8.90 -4.29 -19.89
N ASN A 369 -7.79 -4.98 -19.96
CA ASN A 369 -6.62 -4.53 -20.71
C ASN A 369 -6.14 -3.12 -20.27
N SER A 370 -6.19 -2.86 -18.97
CA SER A 370 -5.92 -1.55 -18.39
C SER A 370 -4.91 -1.61 -17.24
N VAL A 371 -4.10 -0.57 -17.13
CA VAL A 371 -3.12 -0.38 -16.05
C VAL A 371 -3.58 0.76 -15.14
N TYR A 372 -3.91 0.43 -13.90
CA TYR A 372 -4.33 1.37 -12.86
C TYR A 372 -3.09 1.91 -12.13
N CYS A 373 -2.90 3.22 -12.19
CA CYS A 373 -1.70 3.89 -11.73
C CYS A 373 -1.96 4.86 -10.58
N THR A 374 -1.07 4.86 -9.58
CA THR A 374 -0.93 5.99 -8.64
C THR A 374 0.44 6.65 -8.82
N ASP A 375 0.58 7.91 -8.38
CA ASP A 375 1.88 8.61 -8.41
C ASP A 375 2.76 8.09 -7.27
N ASP A 376 3.94 7.60 -7.64
CA ASP A 376 4.92 6.98 -6.76
C ASP A 376 6.34 7.52 -6.97
N THR A 377 6.44 8.70 -7.58
CA THR A 377 7.72 9.32 -7.86
C THR A 377 8.26 10.04 -6.65
N VAL A 378 9.14 9.40 -5.91
CA VAL A 378 9.72 9.91 -4.67
C VAL A 378 10.27 11.33 -4.83
N HIS A 379 11.06 11.59 -5.87
CA HIS A 379 11.62 12.92 -6.11
C HIS A 379 10.55 14.02 -6.29
N TYR A 380 9.49 13.74 -7.05
CA TYR A 380 8.39 14.69 -7.22
C TYR A 380 7.60 14.89 -5.93
N ILE A 381 7.36 13.80 -5.17
CA ILE A 381 6.66 13.83 -3.90
C ILE A 381 7.46 14.64 -2.86
N TYR A 382 8.77 14.45 -2.81
CA TYR A 382 9.66 15.20 -1.91
C TYR A 382 9.59 16.71 -2.14
N HIS A 383 9.71 17.14 -3.39
CA HIS A 383 9.67 18.57 -3.74
C HIS A 383 8.27 19.18 -3.77
N SER A 384 7.23 18.38 -3.86
CA SER A 384 5.82 18.80 -3.98
C SER A 384 4.91 17.98 -3.08
N ARG A 385 5.18 17.98 -1.79
CA ARG A 385 4.49 17.13 -0.80
C ARG A 385 2.95 17.16 -0.91
N PHE A 386 2.36 18.34 -1.06
CA PHE A 386 0.92 18.53 -1.18
C PHE A 386 0.45 18.75 -2.62
N GLY A 387 1.35 18.63 -3.57
CA GLY A 387 1.07 18.78 -4.99
C GLY A 387 0.14 17.72 -5.54
N PHE A 388 -0.22 17.86 -6.80
CA PHE A 388 -1.07 16.91 -7.52
C PHE A 388 -0.54 15.48 -7.43
N ARG A 389 -1.44 14.52 -7.25
CA ARG A 389 -1.14 13.07 -7.31
C ARG A 389 -2.03 12.41 -8.35
N GLU A 390 -1.40 11.84 -9.35
CA GLU A 390 -2.09 11.08 -10.39
C GLU A 390 -2.73 9.83 -9.80
N VAL A 391 -4.01 9.61 -10.13
CA VAL A 391 -4.73 8.36 -9.95
C VAL A 391 -5.53 8.13 -11.22
N SER A 392 -5.07 7.22 -12.06
CA SER A 392 -5.60 7.04 -13.42
C SER A 392 -5.60 5.58 -13.84
N ALA A 393 -6.37 5.27 -14.89
CA ALA A 393 -6.28 4.02 -15.63
C ALA A 393 -5.77 4.32 -17.06
N PHE A 394 -4.74 3.60 -17.49
CA PHE A 394 -4.23 3.60 -18.84
C PHE A 394 -4.77 2.40 -19.61
N HIS A 395 -5.38 2.64 -20.77
CA HIS A 395 -5.96 1.61 -21.62
C HIS A 395 -4.97 1.22 -22.72
N LEU A 396 -4.48 -0.03 -22.70
CA LEU A 396 -3.43 -0.52 -23.60
C LEU A 396 -3.90 -0.54 -25.06
N GLU A 397 -5.18 -0.79 -25.33
CA GLU A 397 -5.72 -0.92 -26.69
C GLU A 397 -5.62 0.38 -27.51
N ASN A 398 -5.87 1.51 -26.89
CA ASN A 398 -5.95 2.81 -27.55
C ASN A 398 -4.98 3.86 -27.01
N SER A 399 -4.13 3.47 -26.06
CA SER A 399 -3.13 4.34 -25.40
C SER A 399 -3.77 5.60 -24.77
N SER A 400 -5.00 5.48 -24.24
CA SER A 400 -5.70 6.57 -23.58
C SER A 400 -5.68 6.46 -22.06
N PHE A 401 -5.91 7.60 -21.39
CA PHE A 401 -6.02 7.69 -19.94
C PHE A 401 -7.44 8.05 -19.53
N THR A 402 -7.88 7.45 -18.42
CA THR A 402 -9.06 7.87 -17.69
C THR A 402 -8.64 8.26 -16.28
N ASP A 403 -8.81 9.53 -15.92
CA ASP A 403 -8.62 9.96 -14.53
C ASP A 403 -9.69 9.26 -13.67
N LEU A 404 -9.24 8.53 -12.66
CA LEU A 404 -10.14 7.93 -11.68
C LEU A 404 -10.61 9.04 -10.75
N VAL A 405 -11.93 9.12 -10.62
CA VAL A 405 -12.73 10.22 -10.05
C VAL A 405 -12.04 11.02 -8.95
N PRO A 406 -12.05 12.36 -9.02
CA PRO A 406 -11.67 13.18 -7.89
C PRO A 406 -12.66 12.95 -6.76
N ILE A 407 -12.24 12.22 -5.74
CA ILE A 407 -12.98 12.16 -4.48
C ILE A 407 -12.78 13.53 -3.83
N GLY A 408 -13.86 14.32 -3.70
CA GLY A 408 -13.79 15.74 -3.37
C GLY A 408 -13.08 16.08 -2.05
N SER A 409 -13.05 15.16 -1.10
CA SER A 409 -12.36 15.32 0.20
C SER A 409 -10.95 14.75 0.22
N ARG A 410 -10.48 14.10 -0.86
CA ARG A 410 -9.17 13.45 -0.93
C ARG A 410 -8.03 14.46 -0.79
N LEU A 411 -7.12 14.19 0.13
CA LEU A 411 -5.85 14.88 0.25
C LEU A 411 -4.77 14.18 -0.60
N ASN A 412 -3.79 14.94 -1.03
CA ASN A 412 -2.63 14.42 -1.77
C ASN A 412 -1.49 13.94 -0.86
N TRP A 413 -1.69 14.04 0.46
CA TRP A 413 -0.77 13.55 1.47
C TRP A 413 -1.52 12.81 2.59
N PRO A 414 -1.09 11.58 2.98
CA PRO A 414 -0.07 10.75 2.31
C PRO A 414 -0.40 10.49 0.83
N PRO A 415 0.60 10.17 -0.02
CA PRO A 415 0.32 9.83 -1.41
C PRO A 415 -0.70 8.69 -1.48
N PRO A 416 -1.76 8.81 -2.30
CA PRO A 416 -2.70 7.72 -2.49
C PRO A 416 -2.01 6.47 -3.02
N ALA A 417 -2.41 5.30 -2.52
CA ALA A 417 -1.82 4.03 -2.94
C ALA A 417 -2.90 2.97 -3.15
N TRP A 418 -2.65 2.04 -4.05
CA TRP A 418 -3.49 0.86 -4.18
C TRP A 418 -3.29 -0.05 -2.98
N PHE A 419 -4.38 -0.61 -2.51
CA PHE A 419 -4.41 -1.53 -1.39
C PHE A 419 -5.38 -2.67 -1.70
N ARG A 420 -4.92 -3.89 -1.47
CA ARG A 420 -5.76 -5.06 -1.53
C ARG A 420 -5.89 -5.64 -0.14
N PRO A 421 -7.06 -5.53 0.50
CA PRO A 421 -7.29 -6.18 1.78
C PRO A 421 -7.00 -7.67 1.67
N SER A 422 -6.45 -8.28 2.70
CA SER A 422 -6.20 -9.72 2.75
C SER A 422 -6.56 -10.27 4.12
N TYR A 423 -7.07 -11.49 4.13
CA TYR A 423 -7.25 -12.24 5.36
C TYR A 423 -6.13 -13.26 5.50
N SER A 424 -5.31 -13.13 6.51
CA SER A 424 -4.51 -14.26 6.95
C SER A 424 -5.39 -15.26 7.70
N LYS A 425 -5.30 -16.53 7.33
CA LYS A 425 -5.97 -17.62 8.07
C LYS A 425 -5.45 -17.74 9.52
N GLU A 426 -4.29 -17.15 9.81
CA GLU A 426 -3.55 -17.31 11.06
C GLU A 426 -3.51 -16.07 11.95
N SER A 427 -4.10 -14.93 11.55
CA SER A 427 -4.10 -13.72 12.39
C SER A 427 -4.85 -13.95 13.69
N LYS A 428 -4.12 -14.23 14.77
CA LYS A 428 -4.66 -14.19 16.13
C LYS A 428 -5.01 -12.73 16.43
N VAL A 429 -6.30 -12.43 16.48
CA VAL A 429 -6.79 -11.15 16.98
C VAL A 429 -6.42 -11.10 18.47
N LEU A 430 -5.43 -10.29 18.81
CA LEU A 430 -5.16 -9.90 20.20
C LEU A 430 -6.34 -9.01 20.63
N CYS A 431 -7.39 -9.61 21.20
CA CYS A 431 -8.44 -8.88 21.88
C CYS A 431 -7.86 -8.25 23.15
N CYS A 432 -7.44 -6.99 23.07
CA CYS A 432 -7.41 -6.14 24.27
C CYS A 432 -8.87 -5.83 24.65
N VAL A 433 -9.52 -6.74 25.35
CA VAL A 433 -10.72 -6.43 26.10
C VAL A 433 -10.24 -5.73 27.37
N THR A 434 -10.24 -4.41 27.37
CA THR A 434 -10.21 -3.66 28.62
C THR A 434 -11.55 -3.88 29.30
N SER A 435 -11.49 -4.53 30.44
CA SER A 435 -12.55 -4.71 31.43
C SER A 435 -13.04 -3.39 32.01
#